data_90dc277daf3bcaa01c48b74ab352b0c2
#
_entry.id   90dc277daf3bcaa01c48b74ab352b0c2
#
_cell.length_a   1.000
_cell.length_b   1.000
_cell.length_c   1.000
_cell.angle_alpha   90.00
_cell.angle_beta   90.00
_cell.angle_gamma   90.00
#
_symmetry.space_group_name_H-M   'P 1'
#
loop_
_entity.id
_entity.type
_entity.pdbx_description
1 polymer ?
#
loop_
_entity_poly.entity_id
_entity_poly.type
_entity_poly.pdbx_seq_one_letter_code
_entity_poly.pdbx_strand_id
1 'polypeptide(L)'
;MLVNPHGGGKLNPLLLEGKALAAELGRARSLPKVKVSSREKGDLVMLGIGGFTPLNGFMTYADWQGVCAGMTMANGLFWPIPITLSTNRATADSFKTGSNIALVDPDDDSIIATMVVTEKYAIDKTHECATVFNTADPEHPGVKMVMEQGEINIAGPVKVLSQGGFPEKYGALFMSPRETRKLFQAMGWSKVAAFQTRNPMHRSHEYLAKVAIEVCDGVLIHSLLGQLKPGDIPADVRTHAIDTLVEKYFVKKTVVQAGYPLDMRYAGPREALLHALFRQNYGCSHLIVGRDHAGVGSYYGPFDAHHIFDKIPKGSLETQPLKIDWTFWCYRCGGMASGRTCPHGDDDRLLLSGTKLRKMLSEGSAVPAEFSRPEVLEVLRTYYGGLEEHEKVEVKLTGHSAK
;
A
#
# COMPACT_ATOMS: atom_id res chain seq x y z
N MET A 1 -16.41 19.09 -3.01
CA MET A 1 -16.82 17.69 -3.28
C MET A 1 -15.57 16.83 -3.34
N LEU A 2 -15.59 15.61 -2.81
CA LEU A 2 -14.45 14.68 -2.95
C LEU A 2 -14.30 14.25 -4.42
N VAL A 3 -13.07 13.85 -4.80
CA VAL A 3 -12.80 13.24 -6.13
C VAL A 3 -13.69 12.03 -6.39
N ASN A 4 -14.02 11.77 -7.65
CA ASN A 4 -14.80 10.58 -8.01
C ASN A 4 -13.98 9.31 -7.78
N PRO A 5 -14.62 8.15 -7.52
CA PRO A 5 -13.92 6.88 -7.60
C PRO A 5 -13.30 6.66 -8.98
N HIS A 6 -12.21 5.91 -9.04
CA HIS A 6 -11.53 5.60 -10.30
C HIS A 6 -12.50 4.93 -11.30
N GLY A 7 -12.40 5.30 -12.57
CA GLY A 7 -13.36 4.89 -13.59
C GLY A 7 -14.63 5.74 -13.65
N GLY A 8 -14.73 6.82 -12.86
CA GLY A 8 -15.76 7.87 -12.99
C GLY A 8 -17.16 7.54 -12.49
N GLY A 9 -17.30 6.45 -11.74
CA GLY A 9 -18.60 5.98 -11.27
C GLY A 9 -18.81 6.06 -9.76
N LYS A 10 -19.51 5.08 -9.24
CA LYS A 10 -19.67 4.82 -7.80
C LYS A 10 -18.62 3.78 -7.36
N LEU A 11 -18.33 3.75 -6.06
CA LEU A 11 -17.58 2.65 -5.47
C LEU A 11 -18.26 1.31 -5.81
N ASN A 12 -17.43 0.31 -6.13
CA ASN A 12 -17.84 -1.04 -6.46
C ASN A 12 -17.35 -2.06 -5.41
N PRO A 13 -17.90 -2.06 -4.18
CA PRO A 13 -17.55 -3.05 -3.18
C PRO A 13 -18.17 -4.40 -3.54
N LEU A 14 -17.36 -5.46 -3.50
CA LEU A 14 -17.78 -6.83 -3.82
C LEU A 14 -18.03 -7.68 -2.57
N LEU A 15 -17.93 -7.11 -1.37
CA LEU A 15 -18.23 -7.78 -0.10
C LEU A 15 -19.73 -8.04 0.01
N LEU A 16 -20.09 -9.29 0.21
CA LEU A 16 -21.47 -9.66 0.49
C LEU A 16 -21.79 -9.50 1.98
N GLU A 17 -23.03 -9.15 2.26
CA GLU A 17 -23.54 -8.94 3.61
C GLU A 17 -24.88 -9.68 3.84
N GLY A 18 -25.22 -9.90 5.10
CA GLY A 18 -26.51 -10.41 5.53
C GLY A 18 -26.91 -11.75 4.88
N LYS A 19 -28.13 -11.83 4.35
CA LYS A 19 -28.67 -13.07 3.75
C LYS A 19 -27.89 -13.54 2.53
N ALA A 20 -27.38 -12.61 1.70
CA ALA A 20 -26.57 -12.93 0.52
C ALA A 20 -25.24 -13.62 0.91
N LEU A 21 -24.59 -13.10 1.94
CA LEU A 21 -23.37 -13.71 2.50
C LEU A 21 -23.64 -15.12 3.02
N ALA A 22 -24.67 -15.29 3.85
CA ALA A 22 -25.01 -16.61 4.42
C ALA A 22 -25.29 -17.65 3.35
N ALA A 23 -26.08 -17.30 2.33
CA ALA A 23 -26.39 -18.19 1.21
C ALA A 23 -25.14 -18.56 0.40
N GLU A 24 -24.28 -17.60 0.10
CA GLU A 24 -23.07 -17.84 -0.67
C GLU A 24 -22.02 -18.65 0.12
N LEU A 25 -21.87 -18.43 1.43
CA LEU A 25 -21.04 -19.25 2.31
C LEU A 25 -21.51 -20.70 2.35
N GLY A 26 -22.84 -20.92 2.44
CA GLY A 26 -23.41 -22.26 2.37
C GLY A 26 -23.02 -23.00 1.08
N ARG A 27 -23.15 -22.31 -0.06
CA ARG A 27 -22.78 -22.81 -1.38
C ARG A 27 -21.27 -23.06 -1.51
N ALA A 28 -20.46 -22.14 -1.02
CA ALA A 28 -19.01 -22.16 -1.18
C ALA A 28 -18.33 -23.38 -0.53
N ARG A 29 -18.94 -23.97 0.52
CA ARG A 29 -18.37 -25.12 1.24
C ARG A 29 -18.17 -26.35 0.35
N SER A 30 -18.99 -26.52 -0.68
CA SER A 30 -18.95 -27.66 -1.62
C SER A 30 -18.16 -27.38 -2.89
N LEU A 31 -17.63 -26.15 -3.07
CA LEU A 31 -16.88 -25.77 -4.25
C LEU A 31 -15.41 -26.27 -4.20
N PRO A 32 -14.79 -26.50 -5.36
CA PRO A 32 -13.35 -26.69 -5.42
C PRO A 32 -12.62 -25.52 -4.78
N LYS A 33 -11.63 -25.82 -3.95
CA LYS A 33 -10.88 -24.81 -3.18
C LYS A 33 -9.58 -24.44 -3.86
N VAL A 34 -9.27 -23.15 -3.91
CA VAL A 34 -7.98 -22.61 -4.34
C VAL A 34 -7.41 -21.77 -3.21
N LYS A 35 -6.21 -22.11 -2.72
CA LYS A 35 -5.51 -21.33 -1.72
C LYS A 35 -4.94 -20.08 -2.37
N VAL A 36 -5.12 -18.93 -1.72
CA VAL A 36 -4.56 -17.66 -2.15
C VAL A 36 -3.26 -17.35 -1.41
N SER A 37 -2.39 -16.57 -1.98
CA SER A 37 -1.23 -15.99 -1.29
C SER A 37 -1.66 -14.82 -0.40
N SER A 38 -0.76 -14.35 0.50
CA SER A 38 -0.98 -13.14 1.31
C SER A 38 -1.33 -11.93 0.44
N ARG A 39 -0.62 -11.75 -0.68
CA ARG A 39 -0.88 -10.68 -1.65
C ARG A 39 -2.28 -10.79 -2.25
N GLU A 40 -2.67 -11.96 -2.71
CA GLU A 40 -3.99 -12.21 -3.32
C GLU A 40 -5.12 -12.07 -2.29
N LYS A 41 -4.88 -12.45 -1.02
CA LYS A 41 -5.78 -12.17 0.11
C LYS A 41 -6.00 -10.66 0.28
N GLY A 42 -4.92 -9.87 0.30
CA GLY A 42 -5.01 -8.41 0.37
C GLY A 42 -5.77 -7.82 -0.82
N ASP A 43 -5.51 -8.31 -2.04
CA ASP A 43 -6.21 -7.90 -3.25
C ASP A 43 -7.72 -8.23 -3.19
N LEU A 44 -8.09 -9.41 -2.69
CA LEU A 44 -9.50 -9.78 -2.45
C LEU A 44 -10.19 -8.86 -1.46
N VAL A 45 -9.53 -8.54 -0.35
CA VAL A 45 -10.10 -7.60 0.62
C VAL A 45 -10.27 -6.22 0.01
N MET A 46 -9.29 -5.73 -0.77
CA MET A 46 -9.42 -4.46 -1.50
C MET A 46 -10.57 -4.48 -2.53
N LEU A 47 -10.77 -5.57 -3.25
CA LEU A 47 -11.94 -5.77 -4.11
C LEU A 47 -13.23 -5.73 -3.29
N GLY A 48 -13.26 -6.44 -2.17
CA GLY A 48 -14.39 -6.52 -1.25
C GLY A 48 -14.86 -5.16 -0.75
N ILE A 49 -13.94 -4.34 -0.26
CA ILE A 49 -14.27 -3.01 0.31
C ILE A 49 -14.40 -1.90 -0.73
N GLY A 50 -14.18 -2.20 -2.02
CA GLY A 50 -14.22 -1.23 -3.11
C GLY A 50 -12.94 -0.40 -3.27
N GLY A 51 -11.84 -0.80 -2.63
CA GLY A 51 -10.53 -0.16 -2.77
C GLY A 51 -9.96 -0.27 -4.18
N PHE A 52 -10.30 -1.33 -4.89
CA PHE A 52 -9.92 -1.56 -6.29
C PHE A 52 -11.06 -1.30 -7.28
N THR A 53 -11.98 -0.40 -6.93
CA THR A 53 -12.99 0.08 -7.90
C THR A 53 -12.29 0.56 -9.19
N PRO A 54 -12.80 0.19 -10.40
CA PRO A 54 -14.07 -0.50 -10.66
C PRO A 54 -13.92 -2.02 -10.93
N LEU A 55 -12.81 -2.66 -10.54
CA LEU A 55 -12.60 -4.09 -10.81
C LEU A 55 -13.72 -4.93 -10.23
N ASN A 56 -14.10 -6.01 -10.98
CA ASN A 56 -15.08 -7.00 -10.56
C ASN A 56 -14.43 -8.32 -10.07
N GLY A 57 -13.12 -8.42 -10.17
CA GLY A 57 -12.35 -9.61 -9.82
C GLY A 57 -10.96 -9.58 -10.39
N PHE A 58 -10.39 -10.76 -10.62
CA PHE A 58 -9.04 -10.90 -11.15
C PHE A 58 -9.00 -10.78 -12.67
N MET A 59 -7.93 -10.16 -13.16
CA MET A 59 -7.73 -9.76 -14.55
C MET A 59 -7.63 -10.94 -15.51
N THR A 60 -8.22 -10.77 -16.70
CA THR A 60 -8.06 -11.65 -17.88
C THR A 60 -6.65 -11.53 -18.45
N TYR A 61 -6.30 -12.46 -19.38
CA TYR A 61 -5.03 -12.35 -20.11
C TYR A 61 -4.90 -11.03 -20.88
N ALA A 62 -6.00 -10.59 -21.51
CA ALA A 62 -6.02 -9.32 -22.25
C ALA A 62 -5.80 -8.11 -21.32
N ASP A 63 -6.39 -8.10 -20.11
CA ASP A 63 -6.14 -7.06 -19.13
C ASP A 63 -4.69 -7.10 -18.63
N TRP A 64 -4.19 -8.28 -18.27
CA TRP A 64 -2.81 -8.48 -17.83
C TRP A 64 -1.81 -7.94 -18.87
N GLN A 65 -2.00 -8.34 -20.14
CA GLN A 65 -1.14 -7.91 -21.24
C GLN A 65 -1.16 -6.39 -21.43
N GLY A 66 -2.33 -5.79 -21.46
CA GLY A 66 -2.48 -4.34 -21.63
C GLY A 66 -1.92 -3.55 -20.44
N VAL A 67 -2.11 -4.04 -19.21
CA VAL A 67 -1.55 -3.43 -17.99
C VAL A 67 -0.02 -3.53 -17.98
N CYS A 68 0.56 -4.67 -18.32
CA CYS A 68 2.01 -4.82 -18.45
C CYS A 68 2.58 -3.88 -19.51
N ALA A 69 2.02 -3.89 -20.72
CA ALA A 69 2.53 -3.13 -21.86
C ALA A 69 2.35 -1.62 -21.72
N GLY A 70 1.18 -1.16 -21.27
CA GLY A 70 0.81 0.26 -21.32
C GLY A 70 0.01 0.79 -20.15
N MET A 71 -0.03 0.08 -19.03
CA MET A 71 -0.83 0.46 -17.85
C MET A 71 -2.31 0.71 -18.22
N THR A 72 -2.86 -0.10 -19.09
CA THR A 72 -4.22 0.06 -19.60
C THR A 72 -4.89 -1.30 -19.76
N MET A 73 -6.05 -1.47 -19.15
CA MET A 73 -6.88 -2.68 -19.28
C MET A 73 -7.47 -2.81 -20.69
N ALA A 74 -7.95 -3.99 -21.06
CA ALA A 74 -8.56 -4.26 -22.35
C ALA A 74 -9.75 -3.34 -22.70
N ASN A 75 -10.46 -2.85 -21.69
CA ASN A 75 -11.55 -1.89 -21.85
C ASN A 75 -11.10 -0.40 -21.96
N GLY A 76 -9.79 -0.15 -22.01
CA GLY A 76 -9.20 1.19 -22.07
C GLY A 76 -9.02 1.91 -20.75
N LEU A 77 -9.40 1.29 -19.63
CA LEU A 77 -9.23 1.90 -18.30
C LEU A 77 -7.74 1.86 -17.88
N PHE A 78 -7.26 3.00 -17.39
CA PHE A 78 -5.92 3.08 -16.80
C PHE A 78 -5.81 2.18 -15.56
N TRP A 79 -4.76 1.35 -15.52
CA TRP A 79 -4.44 0.50 -14.36
C TRP A 79 -2.95 0.16 -14.35
N PRO A 80 -2.17 0.50 -13.28
CA PRO A 80 -0.72 0.49 -13.37
C PRO A 80 -0.03 -0.85 -13.10
N ILE A 81 -0.66 -1.77 -12.35
CA ILE A 81 -0.07 -3.06 -11.94
C ILE A 81 -1.13 -4.15 -12.07
N PRO A 82 -0.82 -5.34 -12.63
CA PRO A 82 -1.78 -6.43 -12.73
C PRO A 82 -2.33 -6.88 -11.35
N ILE A 83 -3.63 -7.15 -11.30
CA ILE A 83 -4.32 -7.77 -10.16
C ILE A 83 -4.74 -9.17 -10.59
N THR A 84 -3.93 -10.15 -10.24
CA THR A 84 -4.03 -11.54 -10.72
C THR A 84 -4.11 -12.55 -9.58
N LEU A 85 -4.77 -13.66 -9.84
CA LEU A 85 -4.82 -14.84 -9.00
C LEU A 85 -4.08 -15.98 -9.69
N SER A 86 -3.14 -16.62 -9.01
CA SER A 86 -2.36 -17.71 -9.58
C SER A 86 -2.57 -19.04 -8.81
N THR A 87 -2.35 -20.14 -9.51
CA THR A 87 -2.34 -21.48 -8.92
C THR A 87 -1.41 -22.42 -9.70
N ASN A 88 -1.11 -23.57 -9.12
CA ASN A 88 -0.38 -24.63 -9.84
C ASN A 88 -1.27 -25.29 -10.90
N ARG A 89 -0.63 -25.95 -11.88
CA ARG A 89 -1.32 -26.59 -13.01
C ARG A 89 -2.30 -27.67 -12.55
N ALA A 90 -1.93 -28.49 -11.60
CA ALA A 90 -2.79 -29.57 -11.11
C ALA A 90 -4.11 -29.04 -10.53
N THR A 91 -4.04 -27.98 -9.73
CA THR A 91 -5.22 -27.29 -9.20
C THR A 91 -6.04 -26.63 -10.32
N ALA A 92 -5.39 -25.96 -11.27
CA ALA A 92 -6.08 -25.35 -12.41
C ALA A 92 -6.80 -26.37 -13.28
N ASP A 93 -6.26 -27.57 -13.44
CA ASP A 93 -6.84 -28.64 -14.25
C ASP A 93 -8.01 -29.37 -13.54
N SER A 94 -8.15 -29.22 -12.21
CA SER A 94 -9.23 -29.85 -11.44
C SER A 94 -10.61 -29.22 -11.67
N PHE A 95 -10.71 -28.05 -12.30
CA PHE A 95 -11.96 -27.39 -12.65
C PHE A 95 -11.91 -26.79 -14.06
N LYS A 96 -13.07 -26.54 -14.66
CA LYS A 96 -13.21 -26.01 -16.02
C LYS A 96 -13.51 -24.51 -15.99
N THR A 97 -13.28 -23.83 -17.12
CA THR A 97 -13.88 -22.52 -17.39
C THR A 97 -15.40 -22.61 -17.27
N GLY A 98 -16.02 -21.62 -16.62
CA GLY A 98 -17.42 -21.64 -16.23
C GLY A 98 -17.68 -22.21 -14.82
N SER A 99 -16.71 -22.90 -14.22
CA SER A 99 -16.85 -23.42 -12.86
C SER A 99 -16.85 -22.31 -11.81
N ASN A 100 -17.55 -22.57 -10.71
CA ASN A 100 -17.42 -21.79 -9.49
C ASN A 100 -16.37 -22.44 -8.59
N ILE A 101 -15.51 -21.64 -7.99
CA ILE A 101 -14.49 -22.05 -7.03
C ILE A 101 -14.59 -21.25 -5.74
N ALA A 102 -14.07 -21.77 -4.65
CA ALA A 102 -13.89 -21.07 -3.39
C ALA A 102 -12.41 -20.68 -3.23
N LEU A 103 -12.18 -19.43 -2.89
CA LEU A 103 -10.86 -18.88 -2.59
C LEU A 103 -10.68 -18.89 -1.08
N VAL A 104 -9.63 -19.57 -0.60
CA VAL A 104 -9.42 -19.83 0.82
C VAL A 104 -8.13 -19.23 1.34
N ASP A 105 -8.17 -18.77 2.58
CA ASP A 105 -7.00 -18.26 3.32
C ASP A 105 -5.99 -19.42 3.48
N PRO A 106 -4.70 -19.18 3.20
CA PRO A 106 -3.68 -20.22 3.37
C PRO A 106 -3.42 -20.59 4.83
N ASP A 107 -3.73 -19.68 5.77
CA ASP A 107 -3.38 -19.82 7.18
C ASP A 107 -4.38 -20.69 7.97
N ASP A 108 -5.68 -20.57 7.66
CA ASP A 108 -6.75 -21.23 8.43
C ASP A 108 -7.81 -21.97 7.57
N ASP A 109 -7.61 -22.00 6.25
CA ASP A 109 -8.53 -22.58 5.26
C ASP A 109 -9.95 -21.92 5.26
N SER A 110 -10.10 -20.76 5.89
CA SER A 110 -11.36 -20.01 5.85
C SER A 110 -11.67 -19.52 4.43
N ILE A 111 -12.95 -19.50 4.08
CA ILE A 111 -13.38 -19.05 2.74
C ILE A 111 -13.42 -17.53 2.71
N ILE A 112 -12.56 -16.92 1.88
CA ILE A 112 -12.48 -15.46 1.72
C ILE A 112 -13.43 -14.98 0.62
N ALA A 113 -13.53 -15.74 -0.49
CA ALA A 113 -14.34 -15.35 -1.63
C ALA A 113 -14.81 -16.57 -2.43
N THR A 114 -15.79 -16.35 -3.32
CA THR A 114 -16.08 -17.26 -4.43
C THR A 114 -15.78 -16.54 -5.75
N MET A 115 -15.44 -17.31 -6.78
CA MET A 115 -15.15 -16.81 -8.10
C MET A 115 -15.80 -17.67 -9.17
N VAL A 116 -16.31 -17.05 -10.24
CA VAL A 116 -16.65 -17.73 -11.49
C VAL A 116 -15.42 -17.70 -12.39
N VAL A 117 -14.87 -18.84 -12.74
CA VAL A 117 -13.69 -18.93 -13.61
C VAL A 117 -14.09 -18.60 -15.05
N THR A 118 -13.68 -17.45 -15.57
CA THR A 118 -13.94 -17.07 -16.96
C THR A 118 -12.79 -17.42 -17.89
N GLU A 119 -11.57 -17.45 -17.36
CA GLU A 119 -10.37 -17.76 -18.14
C GLU A 119 -9.30 -18.39 -17.25
N LYS A 120 -8.47 -19.25 -17.87
CA LYS A 120 -7.23 -19.78 -17.29
C LYS A 120 -6.12 -19.57 -18.30
N TYR A 121 -5.01 -18.97 -17.86
CA TYR A 121 -3.91 -18.62 -18.78
C TYR A 121 -2.54 -18.66 -18.07
N ALA A 122 -1.51 -18.96 -18.85
CA ALA A 122 -0.13 -18.81 -18.42
C ALA A 122 0.37 -17.40 -18.80
N ILE A 123 1.28 -16.88 -17.99
CA ILE A 123 1.92 -15.58 -18.26
C ILE A 123 3.42 -15.74 -18.50
N ASP A 124 4.00 -14.80 -19.22
CA ASP A 124 5.44 -14.58 -19.21
C ASP A 124 5.81 -13.74 -17.96
N LYS A 125 6.23 -14.43 -16.91
CA LYS A 125 6.62 -13.81 -15.65
C LYS A 125 7.81 -12.85 -15.81
N THR A 126 8.75 -13.17 -16.70
CA THR A 126 9.90 -12.32 -17.01
C THR A 126 9.46 -11.01 -17.64
N HIS A 127 8.50 -11.08 -18.59
CA HIS A 127 7.91 -9.90 -19.21
C HIS A 127 7.16 -9.04 -18.17
N GLU A 128 6.36 -9.65 -17.32
CA GLU A 128 5.69 -8.91 -16.21
C GLU A 128 6.71 -8.21 -15.34
N CYS A 129 7.75 -8.93 -14.88
CA CYS A 129 8.79 -8.35 -14.05
C CYS A 129 9.51 -7.18 -14.73
N ALA A 130 9.95 -7.36 -15.96
CA ALA A 130 10.67 -6.33 -16.72
C ALA A 130 9.82 -5.07 -16.92
N THR A 131 8.50 -5.21 -17.11
CA THR A 131 7.59 -4.08 -17.35
C THR A 131 7.09 -3.42 -16.08
N VAL A 132 6.78 -4.19 -15.03
CA VAL A 132 6.20 -3.67 -13.77
C VAL A 132 7.29 -3.14 -12.84
N PHE A 133 8.42 -3.84 -12.72
CA PHE A 133 9.50 -3.50 -11.78
C PHE A 133 10.72 -2.89 -12.48
N ASN A 134 10.73 -2.75 -13.81
CA ASN A 134 11.88 -2.33 -14.61
C ASN A 134 13.10 -3.26 -14.46
N THR A 135 12.91 -4.46 -13.96
CA THR A 135 13.96 -5.46 -13.76
C THR A 135 13.36 -6.85 -13.67
N ALA A 136 14.16 -7.87 -14.01
CA ALA A 136 13.84 -9.28 -13.76
C ALA A 136 14.84 -9.91 -12.76
N ASP A 137 15.59 -9.09 -12.03
CA ASP A 137 16.57 -9.53 -11.03
C ASP A 137 15.86 -10.26 -9.88
N PRO A 138 16.18 -11.54 -9.60
CA PRO A 138 15.54 -12.33 -8.54
C PRO A 138 15.82 -11.80 -7.12
N GLU A 139 16.83 -10.97 -6.94
CA GLU A 139 17.08 -10.29 -5.64
C GLU A 139 16.05 -9.18 -5.35
N HIS A 140 15.34 -8.72 -6.36
CA HIS A 140 14.25 -7.75 -6.16
C HIS A 140 13.04 -8.45 -5.54
N PRO A 141 12.53 -8.01 -4.36
CA PRO A 141 11.48 -8.74 -3.63
C PRO A 141 10.17 -8.87 -4.42
N GLY A 142 9.81 -7.87 -5.23
CA GLY A 142 8.62 -7.94 -6.09
C GLY A 142 8.79 -8.92 -7.25
N VAL A 143 9.99 -8.99 -7.85
CA VAL A 143 10.33 -10.00 -8.87
C VAL A 143 10.26 -11.40 -8.28
N LYS A 144 10.86 -11.61 -7.10
CA LYS A 144 10.82 -12.88 -6.39
C LYS A 144 9.37 -13.34 -6.18
N MET A 145 8.49 -12.46 -5.70
CA MET A 145 7.07 -12.79 -5.51
C MET A 145 6.38 -13.22 -6.81
N VAL A 146 6.63 -12.55 -7.93
CA VAL A 146 6.05 -12.94 -9.23
C VAL A 146 6.62 -14.27 -9.73
N MET A 147 7.91 -14.50 -9.59
CA MET A 147 8.55 -15.75 -10.00
C MET A 147 8.07 -16.96 -9.18
N GLU A 148 7.75 -16.77 -7.90
CA GLU A 148 7.23 -17.80 -7.00
C GLU A 148 5.72 -18.07 -7.17
N GLN A 149 4.97 -17.25 -7.93
CA GLN A 149 3.56 -17.49 -8.23
C GLN A 149 3.32 -18.84 -8.91
N GLY A 150 2.07 -19.30 -8.86
CA GLY A 150 1.63 -20.46 -9.63
C GLY A 150 1.84 -20.28 -11.14
N GLU A 151 1.77 -21.37 -11.88
CA GLU A 151 2.03 -21.39 -13.33
C GLU A 151 0.85 -20.86 -14.15
N ILE A 152 -0.36 -20.96 -13.59
CA ILE A 152 -1.62 -20.64 -14.26
C ILE A 152 -2.34 -19.55 -13.49
N ASN A 153 -2.61 -18.45 -14.17
CA ASN A 153 -3.52 -17.43 -13.66
C ASN A 153 -4.98 -17.82 -13.93
N ILE A 154 -5.84 -17.46 -13.00
CA ILE A 154 -7.27 -17.69 -13.06
C ILE A 154 -7.97 -16.35 -13.02
N ALA A 155 -8.76 -16.04 -14.03
CA ALA A 155 -9.52 -14.79 -14.13
C ALA A 155 -11.01 -15.00 -13.89
N GLY A 156 -11.65 -13.95 -13.44
CA GLY A 156 -13.09 -13.90 -13.35
C GLY A 156 -13.64 -13.03 -12.23
N PRO A 157 -14.95 -12.77 -12.23
CA PRO A 157 -15.60 -11.98 -11.21
C PRO A 157 -15.64 -12.73 -9.88
N VAL A 158 -15.49 -11.97 -8.79
CA VAL A 158 -15.49 -12.50 -7.42
C VAL A 158 -16.66 -11.98 -6.61
N LYS A 159 -17.08 -12.76 -5.62
CA LYS A 159 -17.93 -12.33 -4.50
C LYS A 159 -17.09 -12.51 -3.24
N VAL A 160 -16.81 -11.42 -2.56
CA VAL A 160 -16.01 -11.45 -1.34
C VAL A 160 -16.90 -11.78 -0.14
N LEU A 161 -16.49 -12.69 0.70
CA LEU A 161 -17.26 -13.22 1.82
C LEU A 161 -16.63 -12.87 3.18
N SER A 162 -15.36 -12.46 3.20
CA SER A 162 -14.64 -12.13 4.41
C SER A 162 -13.68 -10.96 4.14
N GLN A 163 -13.42 -10.17 5.16
CA GLN A 163 -12.37 -9.16 5.16
C GLN A 163 -11.03 -9.67 5.71
N GLY A 164 -10.85 -11.01 5.71
CA GLY A 164 -9.57 -11.65 6.04
C GLY A 164 -9.06 -11.41 7.46
N GLY A 165 -9.95 -11.16 8.44
CA GLY A 165 -9.59 -10.89 9.83
C GLY A 165 -9.05 -9.49 10.10
N PHE A 166 -8.99 -8.59 9.11
CA PHE A 166 -8.47 -7.22 9.28
C PHE A 166 -9.30 -6.37 10.26
N PRO A 167 -10.66 -6.36 10.20
CA PRO A 167 -11.45 -5.61 11.18
C PRO A 167 -11.25 -6.07 12.61
N GLU A 168 -11.17 -7.39 12.84
CA GLU A 168 -10.98 -8.01 14.15
C GLU A 168 -9.61 -7.66 14.73
N LYS A 169 -8.58 -7.67 13.88
CA LYS A 169 -7.20 -7.42 14.28
C LYS A 169 -6.89 -5.93 14.48
N TYR A 170 -7.45 -5.06 13.65
CA TYR A 170 -7.05 -3.63 13.61
C TYR A 170 -8.15 -2.66 14.03
N GLY A 171 -9.36 -3.15 14.30
CA GLY A 171 -10.47 -2.33 14.80
C GLY A 171 -10.73 -1.08 13.96
N ALA A 172 -10.83 0.05 14.62
CA ALA A 172 -11.12 1.34 13.99
C ALA A 172 -10.02 1.85 13.03
N LEU A 173 -8.83 1.27 13.06
CA LEU A 173 -7.77 1.63 12.11
C LEU A 173 -8.07 1.10 10.72
N PHE A 174 -8.72 -0.07 10.60
CA PHE A 174 -9.14 -0.61 9.30
C PHE A 174 -10.40 0.10 8.82
N MET A 175 -10.28 0.89 7.77
CA MET A 175 -11.39 1.65 7.20
C MET A 175 -11.54 1.37 5.70
N SER A 176 -12.76 1.18 5.26
CA SER A 176 -13.10 1.06 3.84
C SER A 176 -13.13 2.44 3.15
N PRO A 177 -13.08 2.48 1.80
CA PRO A 177 -13.29 3.70 1.04
C PRO A 177 -14.63 4.40 1.33
N ARG A 178 -15.69 3.63 1.61
CA ARG A 178 -17.00 4.18 1.98
C ARG A 178 -16.92 4.95 3.31
N GLU A 179 -16.24 4.38 4.29
CA GLU A 179 -16.11 4.97 5.63
C GLU A 179 -15.24 6.22 5.61
N THR A 180 -14.08 6.19 4.94
CA THR A 180 -13.21 7.37 4.84
C THR A 180 -13.91 8.51 4.09
N ARG A 181 -14.61 8.24 2.99
CA ARG A 181 -15.39 9.25 2.27
C ARG A 181 -16.50 9.86 3.14
N LYS A 182 -17.23 9.03 3.89
CA LYS A 182 -18.25 9.51 4.83
C LYS A 182 -17.64 10.38 5.92
N LEU A 183 -16.48 9.97 6.46
CA LEU A 183 -15.78 10.74 7.49
C LEU A 183 -15.29 12.09 6.95
N PHE A 184 -14.66 12.13 5.77
CA PHE A 184 -14.20 13.38 5.17
C PHE A 184 -15.37 14.34 4.88
N GLN A 185 -16.49 13.83 4.39
CA GLN A 185 -17.70 14.63 4.20
C GLN A 185 -18.23 15.19 5.51
N ALA A 186 -18.27 14.40 6.58
CA ALA A 186 -18.70 14.84 7.90
C ALA A 186 -17.77 15.90 8.50
N MET A 187 -16.48 15.86 8.15
CA MET A 187 -15.47 16.86 8.53
C MET A 187 -15.51 18.12 7.64
N GLY A 188 -16.31 18.13 6.59
CA GLY A 188 -16.38 19.23 5.60
C GLY A 188 -15.17 19.26 4.65
N TRP A 189 -14.39 18.16 4.56
CA TRP A 189 -13.22 18.10 3.70
C TRP A 189 -13.59 17.85 2.23
N SER A 190 -12.88 18.49 1.32
CA SER A 190 -12.99 18.33 -0.13
C SER A 190 -11.65 18.02 -0.79
N LYS A 191 -10.56 18.58 -0.24
CA LYS A 191 -9.20 18.31 -0.65
C LYS A 191 -8.49 17.52 0.44
N VAL A 192 -8.20 16.26 0.18
CA VAL A 192 -7.56 15.36 1.14
C VAL A 192 -6.25 14.85 0.55
N ALA A 193 -5.14 15.04 1.27
CA ALA A 193 -3.87 14.44 0.90
C ALA A 193 -3.70 13.09 1.61
N ALA A 194 -3.31 12.05 0.87
CA ALA A 194 -2.92 10.79 1.47
C ALA A 194 -1.42 10.75 1.72
N PHE A 195 -1.04 10.32 2.91
CA PHE A 195 0.34 9.97 3.27
C PHE A 195 0.43 8.48 3.52
N GLN A 196 1.14 7.76 2.64
CA GLN A 196 1.34 6.32 2.78
C GLN A 196 2.53 6.03 3.69
N THR A 197 2.35 5.14 4.67
CA THR A 197 3.46 4.72 5.52
C THR A 197 3.38 3.23 5.90
N ARG A 198 4.56 2.63 6.06
CA ARG A 198 4.75 1.32 6.69
C ARG A 198 5.67 1.42 7.93
N ASN A 199 6.09 2.62 8.27
CA ASN A 199 7.00 2.91 9.36
C ASN A 199 6.38 3.90 10.35
N PRO A 200 6.84 3.96 11.59
CA PRO A 200 6.58 5.08 12.47
C PRO A 200 7.03 6.39 11.82
N MET A 201 6.29 7.45 12.07
CA MET A 201 6.58 8.76 11.49
C MET A 201 7.69 9.46 12.29
N HIS A 202 8.71 9.94 11.58
CA HIS A 202 9.74 10.83 12.11
C HIS A 202 9.52 12.27 11.60
N ARG A 203 10.39 13.21 11.97
CA ARG A 203 10.20 14.63 11.65
C ARG A 203 10.06 14.95 10.17
N SER A 204 10.74 14.21 9.27
CA SER A 204 10.52 14.38 7.82
C SER A 204 9.09 14.03 7.43
N HIS A 205 8.56 12.93 7.93
CA HIS A 205 7.17 12.52 7.64
C HIS A 205 6.16 13.52 8.23
N GLU A 206 6.41 13.99 9.46
CA GLU A 206 5.62 15.07 10.08
C GLU A 206 5.61 16.33 9.20
N TYR A 207 6.78 16.73 8.71
CA TYR A 207 6.95 17.90 7.85
C TYR A 207 6.16 17.73 6.53
N LEU A 208 6.30 16.60 5.85
CA LEU A 208 5.57 16.28 4.63
C LEU A 208 4.05 16.37 4.82
N ALA A 209 3.56 15.79 5.92
CA ALA A 209 2.12 15.82 6.25
C ALA A 209 1.65 17.26 6.54
N LYS A 210 2.45 18.06 7.26
CA LYS A 210 2.12 19.47 7.55
C LYS A 210 2.14 20.35 6.30
N VAL A 211 3.10 20.16 5.39
CA VAL A 211 3.10 20.84 4.08
C VAL A 211 1.82 20.52 3.29
N ALA A 212 1.37 19.27 3.34
CA ALA A 212 0.13 18.91 2.67
C ALA A 212 -1.11 19.54 3.33
N ILE A 213 -1.14 19.70 4.65
CA ILE A 213 -2.24 20.38 5.37
C ILE A 213 -2.35 21.87 4.98
N GLU A 214 -1.24 22.54 4.63
CA GLU A 214 -1.27 23.94 4.18
C GLU A 214 -2.01 24.14 2.85
N VAL A 215 -2.11 23.08 2.03
CA VAL A 215 -2.71 23.15 0.68
C VAL A 215 -3.96 22.28 0.52
N CYS A 216 -4.28 21.47 1.54
CA CYS A 216 -5.46 20.59 1.60
C CYS A 216 -6.24 20.84 2.89
N ASP A 217 -7.48 20.35 2.97
CA ASP A 217 -8.31 20.43 4.18
C ASP A 217 -7.77 19.51 5.30
N GLY A 218 -7.07 18.45 4.92
CA GLY A 218 -6.45 17.54 5.86
C GLY A 218 -5.67 16.41 5.20
N VAL A 219 -5.08 15.57 6.04
CA VAL A 219 -4.25 14.43 5.63
C VAL A 219 -4.84 13.12 6.14
N LEU A 220 -4.94 12.14 5.25
CA LEU A 220 -5.12 10.73 5.60
C LEU A 220 -3.74 10.08 5.77
N ILE A 221 -3.34 9.79 6.99
CA ILE A 221 -2.19 8.91 7.27
C ILE A 221 -2.68 7.48 7.05
N HIS A 222 -2.24 6.86 5.96
CA HIS A 222 -2.74 5.57 5.50
C HIS A 222 -1.68 4.49 5.66
N SER A 223 -1.80 3.73 6.74
CA SER A 223 -0.83 2.72 7.17
C SER A 223 -1.05 1.39 6.46
N LEU A 224 0.05 0.74 6.05
CA LEU A 224 0.02 -0.62 5.54
C LEU A 224 -0.33 -1.61 6.67
N LEU A 225 -1.34 -2.45 6.46
CA LEU A 225 -1.76 -3.52 7.38
C LEU A 225 -1.42 -4.93 6.88
N GLY A 226 -1.09 -5.06 5.60
CA GLY A 226 -0.66 -6.32 5.01
C GLY A 226 0.65 -6.85 5.60
N GLN A 227 1.18 -7.89 5.02
CA GLN A 227 2.38 -8.56 5.51
C GLN A 227 3.57 -7.60 5.51
N LEU A 228 4.28 -7.59 6.63
CA LEU A 228 5.51 -6.85 6.84
C LEU A 228 6.71 -7.76 6.61
N LYS A 229 7.82 -7.19 6.15
CA LYS A 229 9.08 -7.92 6.11
C LYS A 229 9.70 -8.04 7.51
N PRO A 230 10.54 -9.07 7.75
CA PRO A 230 11.27 -9.19 9.01
C PRO A 230 12.02 -7.90 9.38
N GLY A 231 11.93 -7.50 10.65
CA GLY A 231 12.54 -6.26 11.16
C GLY A 231 11.72 -4.98 10.96
N ASP A 232 10.54 -5.04 10.35
CA ASP A 232 9.60 -3.92 10.36
C ASP A 232 8.86 -3.86 11.71
N ILE A 233 8.55 -2.65 12.16
CA ILE A 233 7.87 -2.41 13.44
C ILE A 233 6.41 -2.85 13.36
N PRO A 234 5.91 -3.63 14.34
CA PRO A 234 4.52 -4.11 14.37
C PRO A 234 3.49 -2.98 14.24
N ALA A 235 2.31 -3.32 13.72
CA ALA A 235 1.29 -2.33 13.39
C ALA A 235 0.75 -1.59 14.62
N ASP A 236 0.59 -2.26 15.75
CA ASP A 236 0.14 -1.68 17.03
C ASP A 236 1.12 -0.65 17.55
N VAL A 237 2.41 -0.98 17.62
CA VAL A 237 3.49 -0.05 18.04
C VAL A 237 3.58 1.15 17.09
N ARG A 238 3.51 0.88 15.78
CA ARG A 238 3.53 1.92 14.75
C ARG A 238 2.32 2.85 14.88
N THR A 239 1.14 2.29 15.09
CA THR A 239 -0.10 3.05 15.27
C THR A 239 -0.01 3.94 16.51
N HIS A 240 0.41 3.36 17.64
CA HIS A 240 0.60 4.11 18.87
C HIS A 240 1.62 5.27 18.73
N ALA A 241 2.72 5.03 18.04
CA ALA A 241 3.71 6.07 17.74
C ALA A 241 3.13 7.20 16.87
N ILE A 242 2.29 6.87 15.89
CA ILE A 242 1.62 7.85 15.03
C ILE A 242 0.53 8.61 15.80
N ASP A 243 -0.28 7.93 16.62
CA ASP A 243 -1.30 8.55 17.48
C ASP A 243 -0.66 9.58 18.42
N THR A 244 0.44 9.20 19.08
CA THR A 244 1.21 10.09 19.96
C THR A 244 1.70 11.33 19.19
N LEU A 245 2.21 11.14 17.97
CA LEU A 245 2.66 12.26 17.13
C LEU A 245 1.49 13.18 16.76
N VAL A 246 0.38 12.60 16.31
CA VAL A 246 -0.81 13.36 15.88
C VAL A 246 -1.42 14.13 17.04
N GLU A 247 -1.60 13.49 18.19
CA GLU A 247 -2.18 14.12 19.36
C GLU A 247 -1.40 15.36 19.84
N LYS A 248 -0.06 15.24 19.86
CA LYS A 248 0.82 16.27 20.45
C LYS A 248 1.28 17.34 19.44
N TYR A 249 1.33 17.02 18.16
CA TYR A 249 2.04 17.87 17.18
C TYR A 249 1.22 18.28 15.97
N PHE A 250 -0.03 17.83 15.85
CA PHE A 250 -0.94 18.26 14.80
C PHE A 250 -2.13 19.05 15.35
N VAL A 251 -2.64 19.94 14.54
CA VAL A 251 -3.89 20.65 14.87
C VAL A 251 -5.05 19.65 14.86
N LYS A 252 -5.92 19.74 15.85
CA LYS A 252 -7.08 18.84 15.94
C LYS A 252 -7.92 18.93 14.68
N LYS A 253 -8.40 17.77 14.20
CA LYS A 253 -9.24 17.62 13.01
C LYS A 253 -8.55 17.93 11.69
N THR A 254 -7.21 17.93 11.61
CA THR A 254 -6.48 18.03 10.34
C THR A 254 -5.89 16.70 9.87
N VAL A 255 -5.99 15.66 10.69
CA VAL A 255 -5.46 14.32 10.39
C VAL A 255 -6.52 13.26 10.66
N VAL A 256 -6.65 12.33 9.73
CA VAL A 256 -7.34 11.05 9.89
C VAL A 256 -6.30 9.95 9.75
N GLN A 257 -6.32 8.96 10.61
CA GLN A 257 -5.48 7.76 10.49
C GLN A 257 -6.34 6.58 10.09
N ALA A 258 -5.90 5.83 9.08
CA ALA A 258 -6.53 4.58 8.65
C ALA A 258 -5.48 3.59 8.16
N GLY A 259 -5.89 2.34 7.97
CA GLY A 259 -5.06 1.29 7.44
C GLY A 259 -5.68 0.61 6.22
N TYR A 260 -4.84 -0.02 5.39
CA TYR A 260 -5.24 -0.73 4.19
C TYR A 260 -4.56 -2.10 4.08
N PRO A 261 -5.25 -3.13 3.53
CA PRO A 261 -4.87 -4.54 3.67
C PRO A 261 -3.95 -5.07 2.56
N LEU A 262 -3.11 -4.24 1.93
CA LEU A 262 -2.20 -4.70 0.87
C LEU A 262 -0.83 -5.08 1.41
N ASP A 263 -0.18 -6.02 0.74
CA ASP A 263 1.25 -6.21 0.83
C ASP A 263 1.98 -5.21 -0.09
N MET A 264 3.19 -4.79 0.30
CA MET A 264 4.04 -3.98 -0.57
C MET A 264 4.47 -4.79 -1.80
N ARG A 265 4.39 -4.18 -2.97
CA ARG A 265 4.84 -4.80 -4.23
C ARG A 265 6.28 -4.42 -4.59
N TYR A 266 6.77 -3.34 -4.00
CA TYR A 266 8.10 -2.77 -4.27
C TYR A 266 8.31 -2.34 -5.73
N ALA A 267 7.20 -2.04 -6.44
CA ALA A 267 7.20 -1.66 -7.86
C ALA A 267 7.52 -0.17 -8.11
N GLY A 268 8.03 0.54 -7.09
CA GLY A 268 8.49 1.92 -7.20
C GLY A 268 7.49 2.84 -7.93
N PRO A 269 7.85 3.33 -9.15
CA PRO A 269 7.00 4.26 -9.89
C PRO A 269 5.59 3.73 -10.17
N ARG A 270 5.44 2.48 -10.63
CA ARG A 270 4.11 1.91 -10.90
C ARG A 270 3.31 1.71 -9.62
N GLU A 271 3.96 1.38 -8.51
CA GLU A 271 3.27 1.28 -7.22
C GLU A 271 2.83 2.67 -6.71
N ALA A 272 3.58 3.73 -6.97
CA ALA A 272 3.14 5.09 -6.66
C ALA A 272 1.83 5.44 -7.39
N LEU A 273 1.69 5.02 -8.65
CA LEU A 273 0.44 5.18 -9.41
C LEU A 273 -0.71 4.32 -8.83
N LEU A 274 -0.44 3.07 -8.45
CA LEU A 274 -1.44 2.22 -7.79
C LEU A 274 -1.86 2.83 -6.44
N HIS A 275 -0.90 3.37 -5.70
CA HIS A 275 -1.15 4.09 -4.45
C HIS A 275 -2.04 5.33 -4.65
N ALA A 276 -1.88 6.07 -5.73
CA ALA A 276 -2.75 7.18 -6.07
C ALA A 276 -4.15 6.70 -6.48
N LEU A 277 -4.21 5.65 -7.31
CA LEU A 277 -5.46 5.10 -7.83
C LEU A 277 -6.40 4.65 -6.70
N PHE A 278 -5.95 3.78 -5.81
CA PHE A 278 -6.86 3.32 -4.78
C PHE A 278 -7.16 4.40 -3.72
N ARG A 279 -6.26 5.35 -3.49
CA ARG A 279 -6.56 6.50 -2.62
C ARG A 279 -7.58 7.45 -3.23
N GLN A 280 -7.67 7.52 -4.54
CA GLN A 280 -8.81 8.16 -5.22
C GLN A 280 -10.13 7.49 -4.80
N ASN A 281 -10.15 6.16 -4.72
CA ASN A 281 -11.31 5.41 -4.23
C ASN A 281 -11.61 5.74 -2.76
N TYR A 282 -10.60 5.92 -1.93
CA TYR A 282 -10.74 6.37 -0.54
C TYR A 282 -11.17 7.84 -0.40
N GLY A 283 -11.22 8.59 -1.50
CA GLY A 283 -11.67 10.00 -1.52
C GLY A 283 -10.55 11.03 -1.42
N CYS A 284 -9.29 10.61 -1.54
CA CYS A 284 -8.15 11.51 -1.49
C CYS A 284 -7.91 12.16 -2.86
N SER A 285 -7.85 13.49 -2.87
CA SER A 285 -7.56 14.30 -4.06
C SER A 285 -6.06 14.42 -4.35
N HIS A 286 -5.22 14.13 -3.38
CA HIS A 286 -3.76 14.21 -3.50
C HIS A 286 -3.09 12.99 -2.86
N LEU A 287 -1.93 12.61 -3.40
CA LEU A 287 -1.00 11.67 -2.79
C LEU A 287 0.33 12.36 -2.55
N ILE A 288 0.84 12.33 -1.33
CA ILE A 288 2.21 12.78 -1.04
C ILE A 288 3.17 11.75 -1.63
N VAL A 289 3.96 12.19 -2.60
CA VAL A 289 5.00 11.38 -3.24
C VAL A 289 6.35 11.96 -2.83
N GLY A 290 7.01 11.28 -1.92
CA GLY A 290 8.36 11.62 -1.50
C GLY A 290 9.42 10.95 -2.36
N ARG A 291 10.68 11.15 -1.99
CA ARG A 291 11.82 10.42 -2.54
C ARG A 291 11.67 8.93 -2.32
N ASP A 292 12.10 8.12 -3.29
CA ASP A 292 12.14 6.64 -3.22
C ASP A 292 10.75 6.01 -2.89
N HIS A 293 9.65 6.62 -3.33
CA HIS A 293 8.30 6.16 -3.03
C HIS A 293 8.08 4.72 -3.53
N ALA A 294 7.75 3.82 -2.60
CA ALA A 294 7.55 2.38 -2.85
C ALA A 294 8.75 1.67 -3.52
N GLY A 295 9.93 2.27 -3.50
CA GLY A 295 11.14 1.68 -4.03
C GLY A 295 11.82 0.72 -3.05
N VAL A 296 12.79 -0.02 -3.56
CA VAL A 296 13.68 -0.91 -2.82
C VAL A 296 15.07 -0.91 -3.46
N GLY A 297 16.12 -1.02 -2.62
CA GLY A 297 17.50 -1.06 -3.11
C GLY A 297 17.83 0.13 -4.02
N SER A 298 18.52 -0.16 -5.12
CA SER A 298 18.94 0.79 -6.15
C SER A 298 18.23 0.59 -7.49
N TYR A 299 17.12 -0.13 -7.50
CA TYR A 299 16.41 -0.47 -8.73
C TYR A 299 15.71 0.72 -9.39
N TYR A 300 15.43 1.78 -8.62
CA TYR A 300 14.75 2.98 -9.13
C TYR A 300 15.54 4.22 -8.79
N GLY A 301 15.46 5.23 -9.66
CA GLY A 301 15.96 6.56 -9.35
C GLY A 301 15.14 7.23 -8.23
N PRO A 302 15.76 8.10 -7.45
CA PRO A 302 15.14 8.69 -6.25
C PRO A 302 13.85 9.46 -6.53
N PHE A 303 13.63 9.94 -7.75
CA PHE A 303 12.45 10.70 -8.17
C PHE A 303 11.66 10.04 -9.32
N ASP A 304 11.93 8.80 -9.66
CA ASP A 304 11.20 8.09 -10.73
C ASP A 304 9.71 8.01 -10.44
N ALA A 305 9.34 7.88 -9.16
CA ALA A 305 7.95 7.95 -8.72
C ALA A 305 7.31 9.34 -8.93
N HIS A 306 8.09 10.43 -9.01
CA HIS A 306 7.57 11.75 -9.40
C HIS A 306 7.35 11.82 -10.91
N HIS A 307 8.31 11.31 -11.68
CA HIS A 307 8.34 11.45 -13.14
C HIS A 307 7.27 10.58 -13.81
N ILE A 308 6.90 9.45 -13.23
CA ILE A 308 5.90 8.56 -13.85
C ILE A 308 4.53 9.23 -13.97
N PHE A 309 4.14 10.10 -13.04
CA PHE A 309 2.87 10.84 -13.13
C PHE A 309 2.80 11.77 -14.33
N ASP A 310 3.94 12.23 -14.86
CA ASP A 310 4.01 13.09 -16.04
C ASP A 310 3.91 12.27 -17.35
N LYS A 311 4.06 10.93 -17.28
CA LYS A 311 4.05 10.01 -18.42
C LYS A 311 2.69 9.36 -18.68
N ILE A 312 1.78 9.40 -17.70
CA ILE A 312 0.43 8.82 -17.88
C ILE A 312 -0.47 9.78 -18.67
N PRO A 313 -1.45 9.26 -19.44
CA PRO A 313 -2.41 10.11 -20.12
C PRO A 313 -3.14 11.05 -19.19
N LYS A 314 -3.42 12.28 -19.65
CA LYS A 314 -4.20 13.24 -18.88
C LYS A 314 -5.59 12.67 -18.56
N GLY A 315 -6.03 12.82 -17.31
CA GLY A 315 -7.32 12.30 -16.87
C GLY A 315 -7.32 10.84 -16.43
N SER A 316 -6.18 10.14 -16.49
CA SER A 316 -6.05 8.77 -15.97
C SER A 316 -6.35 8.68 -14.47
N LEU A 317 -5.99 9.71 -13.72
CA LEU A 317 -6.25 9.84 -12.28
C LEU A 317 -6.76 11.24 -11.96
N GLU A 318 -7.75 11.33 -11.07
CA GLU A 318 -8.15 12.61 -10.44
C GLU A 318 -7.23 12.96 -9.26
N THR A 319 -6.68 11.95 -8.58
CA THR A 319 -5.70 12.13 -7.50
C THR A 319 -4.39 12.65 -8.06
N GLN A 320 -3.98 13.84 -7.60
CA GLN A 320 -2.76 14.51 -8.05
C GLN A 320 -1.59 14.21 -7.11
N PRO A 321 -0.36 14.04 -7.64
CA PRO A 321 0.81 13.89 -6.80
C PRO A 321 1.23 15.22 -6.16
N LEU A 322 1.43 15.23 -4.84
CA LEU A 322 2.21 16.26 -4.16
C LEU A 322 3.67 15.82 -4.19
N LYS A 323 4.42 16.27 -5.20
CA LYS A 323 5.82 15.94 -5.43
C LYS A 323 6.71 16.75 -4.49
N ILE A 324 7.09 16.18 -3.36
CA ILE A 324 7.93 16.86 -2.36
C ILE A 324 9.34 16.29 -2.44
N ASP A 325 10.31 17.19 -2.48
CA ASP A 325 11.72 16.86 -2.58
C ASP A 325 12.27 16.23 -1.28
N TRP A 326 13.52 15.82 -1.29
CA TRP A 326 14.20 15.22 -0.15
C TRP A 326 14.18 16.17 1.04
N THR A 327 13.66 15.73 2.16
CA THR A 327 13.52 16.49 3.38
C THR A 327 14.58 16.08 4.41
N PHE A 328 15.13 17.07 5.10
CA PHE A 328 16.18 16.92 6.10
C PHE A 328 16.04 18.00 7.18
N TRP A 329 16.68 17.77 8.32
CA TRP A 329 16.90 18.85 9.28
C TRP A 329 18.12 19.67 8.84
N CYS A 330 17.99 20.98 8.82
CA CYS A 330 19.10 21.89 8.58
C CYS A 330 19.46 22.61 9.87
N TYR A 331 20.69 22.45 10.33
CA TYR A 331 21.17 23.08 11.57
C TYR A 331 21.24 24.59 11.46
N ARG A 332 21.59 25.13 10.29
CA ARG A 332 21.62 26.59 10.07
C ARG A 332 20.24 27.21 9.92
N CYS A 333 19.29 26.49 9.34
CA CYS A 333 17.89 26.95 9.31
C CYS A 333 17.20 26.74 10.67
N GLY A 334 17.75 25.89 11.56
CA GLY A 334 17.13 25.53 12.83
C GLY A 334 15.82 24.74 12.66
N GLY A 335 15.64 24.01 11.55
CA GLY A 335 14.37 23.36 11.27
C GLY A 335 14.38 22.40 10.08
N MET A 336 13.21 21.79 9.84
CA MET A 336 12.98 20.92 8.67
C MET A 336 12.98 21.76 7.39
N ALA A 337 13.64 21.24 6.37
CA ALA A 337 13.74 21.84 5.05
C ALA A 337 13.80 20.77 3.95
N SER A 338 13.75 21.18 2.70
CA SER A 338 13.95 20.31 1.54
C SER A 338 15.04 20.85 0.61
N GLY A 339 15.45 20.05 -0.37
CA GLY A 339 16.39 20.50 -1.40
C GLY A 339 15.92 21.74 -2.18
N ARG A 340 14.61 22.02 -2.20
CA ARG A 340 14.02 23.18 -2.86
C ARG A 340 13.91 24.42 -1.95
N THR A 341 13.98 24.24 -0.63
CA THR A 341 13.69 25.33 0.33
C THR A 341 14.90 25.74 1.16
N CYS A 342 16.00 24.99 1.11
CA CYS A 342 17.19 25.24 1.90
C CYS A 342 18.42 25.51 1.01
N PRO A 343 19.07 26.69 1.14
CA PRO A 343 20.27 27.02 0.37
C PRO A 343 21.57 26.45 0.96
N HIS A 344 21.54 25.81 2.14
CA HIS A 344 22.73 25.36 2.84
C HIS A 344 23.23 24.02 2.31
N GLY A 345 24.53 23.76 2.46
CA GLY A 345 25.20 22.53 2.00
C GLY A 345 24.96 21.30 2.87
N ASP A 346 25.55 20.17 2.46
CA ASP A 346 25.33 18.87 3.10
C ASP A 346 25.89 18.79 4.52
N ASP A 347 26.98 19.55 4.82
CA ASP A 347 27.57 19.63 6.15
C ASP A 347 26.61 20.19 7.21
N ASP A 348 25.65 21.00 6.78
CA ASP A 348 24.63 21.60 7.63
C ASP A 348 23.37 20.73 7.78
N ARG A 349 23.32 19.54 7.14
CA ARG A 349 22.10 18.72 7.01
C ARG A 349 22.18 17.41 7.80
N LEU A 350 21.16 17.14 8.58
CA LEU A 350 20.92 15.80 9.13
C LEU A 350 19.95 15.04 8.23
N LEU A 351 20.47 14.03 7.53
CA LEU A 351 19.65 13.16 6.71
C LEU A 351 18.94 12.13 7.58
N LEU A 352 17.62 12.07 7.42
CA LEU A 352 16.74 11.23 8.21
C LEU A 352 16.27 10.02 7.39
N SER A 353 16.52 8.79 7.88
CA SER A 353 16.01 7.57 7.27
C SER A 353 15.46 6.62 8.33
N GLY A 354 14.36 5.93 8.00
CA GLY A 354 13.77 4.93 8.90
C GLY A 354 14.74 3.79 9.24
N THR A 355 15.62 3.42 8.31
CA THR A 355 16.65 2.39 8.54
C THR A 355 17.67 2.86 9.58
N LYS A 356 18.17 4.10 9.48
CA LYS A 356 19.09 4.68 10.45
C LYS A 356 18.45 4.75 11.84
N LEU A 357 17.19 5.16 11.91
CA LEU A 357 16.44 5.20 13.17
C LEU A 357 16.34 3.81 13.82
N ARG A 358 15.90 2.80 13.07
CA ARG A 358 15.79 1.42 13.57
C ARG A 358 17.13 0.90 14.10
N LYS A 359 18.23 1.13 13.37
CA LYS A 359 19.56 0.75 13.79
C LYS A 359 19.94 1.41 15.12
N MET A 360 19.78 2.73 15.25
CA MET A 360 20.10 3.46 16.49
C MET A 360 19.27 2.94 17.68
N LEU A 361 17.97 2.67 17.46
CA LEU A 361 17.09 2.14 18.50
C LEU A 361 17.46 0.71 18.92
N SER A 362 17.78 -0.17 17.96
CA SER A 362 18.18 -1.55 18.26
C SER A 362 19.52 -1.65 18.97
N GLU A 363 20.42 -0.70 18.76
CA GLU A 363 21.73 -0.59 19.41
C GLU A 363 21.68 0.18 20.74
N GLY A 364 20.50 0.70 21.14
CA GLY A 364 20.36 1.55 22.32
C GLY A 364 21.04 2.93 22.19
N SER A 365 21.41 3.31 20.97
CA SER A 365 22.09 4.58 20.69
C SER A 365 21.16 5.79 20.90
N ALA A 366 21.73 6.94 21.29
CA ALA A 366 20.98 8.17 21.43
C ALA A 366 20.49 8.65 20.05
N VAL A 367 19.18 8.82 19.92
CA VAL A 367 18.56 9.39 18.72
C VAL A 367 18.42 10.89 18.89
N PRO A 368 18.96 11.72 17.97
CA PRO A 368 18.83 13.18 18.04
C PRO A 368 17.36 13.64 18.02
N ALA A 369 17.03 14.67 18.77
CA ALA A 369 15.68 15.26 18.79
C ALA A 369 15.27 15.83 17.43
N GLU A 370 16.22 16.20 16.61
CA GLU A 370 16.05 16.63 15.22
C GLU A 370 15.55 15.49 14.31
N PHE A 371 15.79 14.24 14.72
CA PHE A 371 15.36 13.07 13.96
C PHE A 371 13.89 12.72 14.21
N SER A 372 13.46 12.67 15.46
CA SER A 372 12.09 12.32 15.85
C SER A 372 11.68 13.04 17.12
N ARG A 373 10.37 13.11 17.36
CA ARG A 373 9.82 13.72 18.59
C ARG A 373 10.14 12.86 19.79
N PRO A 374 10.44 13.45 20.96
CA PRO A 374 10.82 12.69 22.15
C PRO A 374 9.77 11.65 22.57
N GLU A 375 8.50 11.99 22.49
CA GLU A 375 7.41 11.08 22.90
C GLU A 375 7.22 9.93 21.91
N VAL A 376 7.46 10.17 20.63
CA VAL A 376 7.49 9.10 19.60
C VAL A 376 8.67 8.16 19.84
N LEU A 377 9.83 8.72 20.19
CA LEU A 377 11.02 7.93 20.54
C LEU A 377 10.80 7.09 21.78
N GLU A 378 10.05 7.59 22.79
CA GLU A 378 9.74 6.85 23.99
C GLU A 378 8.90 5.58 23.68
N VAL A 379 7.86 5.71 22.85
CA VAL A 379 7.06 4.56 22.38
C VAL A 379 7.97 3.52 21.72
N LEU A 380 8.86 3.96 20.84
CA LEU A 380 9.75 3.06 20.09
C LEU A 380 10.83 2.44 21.01
N ARG A 381 11.39 3.20 21.95
CA ARG A 381 12.35 2.67 22.94
C ARG A 381 11.71 1.61 23.84
N THR A 382 10.50 1.83 24.29
CA THR A 382 9.75 0.84 25.08
C THR A 382 9.60 -0.47 24.32
N TYR A 383 9.23 -0.40 23.03
CA TYR A 383 9.15 -1.58 22.18
C TYR A 383 10.50 -2.29 22.04
N TYR A 384 11.56 -1.57 21.63
CA TYR A 384 12.89 -2.18 21.41
C TYR A 384 13.54 -2.68 22.73
N GLY A 385 13.26 -2.02 23.84
CA GLY A 385 13.72 -2.44 25.18
C GLY A 385 13.04 -3.71 25.70
N GLY A 386 11.83 -4.01 25.20
CA GLY A 386 11.09 -5.23 25.54
C GLY A 386 11.45 -6.45 24.66
N LEU A 387 12.23 -6.27 23.59
CA LEU A 387 12.64 -7.37 22.73
C LEU A 387 13.76 -8.18 23.37
N GLU A 388 13.63 -9.51 23.30
CA GLU A 388 14.72 -10.42 23.67
C GLU A 388 15.88 -10.34 22.63
N GLU A 389 17.08 -10.75 23.02
CA GLU A 389 18.28 -10.67 22.17
C GLU A 389 18.10 -11.36 20.80
N HIS A 390 17.38 -12.50 20.74
CA HIS A 390 17.12 -13.22 19.50
C HIS A 390 16.03 -12.57 18.63
N GLU A 391 15.22 -11.67 19.17
CA GLU A 391 14.21 -10.89 18.44
C GLU A 391 14.77 -9.58 17.87
N LYS A 392 15.95 -9.17 18.35
CA LYS A 392 16.70 -8.05 17.79
C LYS A 392 17.26 -8.45 16.42
N VAL A 393 16.41 -8.41 15.41
CA VAL A 393 16.76 -8.72 14.04
C VAL A 393 17.89 -7.79 13.60
N GLU A 394 19.00 -8.34 13.07
CA GLU A 394 20.01 -7.56 12.40
C GLU A 394 19.38 -6.69 11.32
N VAL A 395 19.39 -5.39 11.53
CA VAL A 395 18.92 -4.42 10.54
C VAL A 395 19.96 -4.37 9.43
N LYS A 396 19.83 -5.27 8.46
CA LYS A 396 20.65 -5.19 7.26
C LYS A 396 20.37 -3.87 6.56
N LEU A 397 21.42 -3.07 6.40
CA LEU A 397 21.39 -1.84 5.61
C LEU A 397 21.28 -2.23 4.13
N THR A 398 20.09 -2.64 3.70
CA THR A 398 19.78 -2.88 2.29
C THR A 398 19.16 -1.62 1.72
N GLY A 399 19.88 -0.92 0.87
CA GLY A 399 19.38 0.21 0.10
C GLY A 399 20.02 1.56 0.42
N HIS A 400 19.80 2.52 -0.42
CA HIS A 400 20.35 3.86 -0.66
C HIS A 400 20.63 4.80 0.53
N SER A 401 20.48 4.38 1.76
CA SER A 401 20.78 5.20 2.95
C SER A 401 22.23 5.11 3.41
N ALA A 402 23.11 4.53 2.61
CA ALA A 402 24.53 4.32 2.95
C ALA A 402 25.50 5.17 2.09
N LYS A 403 25.04 6.31 1.55
CA LYS A 403 25.91 7.34 0.99
C LYS A 403 25.48 8.70 1.43
#